data_515aa980d5982e051413baf640667d92
#
_entry.id   515aa980d5982e051413baf640667d92
#
_cell.length_a   1.000
_cell.length_b   1.000
_cell.length_c   1.000
_cell.angle_alpha   90.00
_cell.angle_beta   90.00
_cell.angle_gamma   90.00
#
_symmetry.space_group_name_H-M   'P 1'
#
loop_
_entity.id
_entity.type
_entity.pdbx_description
1 polymer ?
#
loop_
_entity_poly.entity_id
_entity_poly.type
_entity_poly.pdbx_seq_one_letter_code
_entity_poly.pdbx_strand_id
1 'polypeptide(L)'
;MTIERLQQPQPRLRYISALPGRAWQEQRPRTLSILGSTGTIGRSALEVLRLQEGRFHLTALAGARNIPLLAKQAAEFRPEHLGVLEESSIAELRSLLPVGYAPSIVAGQQGFETLATLTGVSTVLSAQVGAAGLRATFAAVRAGKVIALANKESLVLAGDLIRAACSESGACILPVDSEHNAIFQCLAGSFAGSSAPWDADVSRLILTASGGPFFGQNRDALQTVGPDQALAHPNWIMGAKITIDSATLMNKGLEIIEARHLYGLPLSAIEVLVHKESIIHSLVEYTDGSQLAQLGQPDMRVPIAYCLGWPDRLQTDVPRLDLAALGSLSFARPDEQTFPCLDLARQAQEAGRGCPVVLNAANEEAVAAFLDRRIGFYGIADVVAEALEAHTQTSEPASVDEILALDQETRARVRSVIDAHRNRT
;
A
#
# COMPACT_ATOMS: atom_id res chain seq x y z
N MET A 1 -51.09 -5.52 -6.64
CA MET A 1 -50.21 -6.42 -5.88
C MET A 1 -48.76 -6.10 -6.27
N THR A 2 -48.17 -5.19 -5.56
CA THR A 2 -46.81 -4.72 -5.79
C THR A 2 -45.90 -5.52 -4.84
N ILE A 3 -45.07 -6.39 -5.40
CA ILE A 3 -44.14 -7.20 -4.63
C ILE A 3 -42.94 -6.29 -4.36
N GLU A 4 -42.86 -5.75 -3.17
CA GLU A 4 -41.60 -5.24 -2.62
C GLU A 4 -40.61 -6.41 -2.54
N ARG A 5 -39.67 -6.46 -3.49
CA ARG A 5 -38.46 -7.25 -3.30
C ARG A 5 -37.69 -6.59 -2.19
N LEU A 6 -37.83 -7.10 -0.98
CA LEU A 6 -36.90 -6.88 0.10
C LEU A 6 -35.49 -7.17 -0.46
N GLN A 7 -34.73 -6.13 -0.66
CA GLN A 7 -33.31 -6.27 -0.96
C GLN A 7 -32.67 -6.98 0.24
N GLN A 8 -32.40 -8.28 0.09
CA GLN A 8 -31.54 -8.97 1.04
C GLN A 8 -30.17 -8.23 1.00
N PRO A 9 -29.60 -7.87 2.16
CA PRO A 9 -28.29 -7.28 2.18
C PRO A 9 -27.33 -8.26 1.49
N GLN A 10 -26.67 -7.79 0.42
CA GLN A 10 -25.68 -8.59 -0.27
C GLN A 10 -24.64 -9.10 0.75
N PRO A 11 -24.22 -10.38 0.66
CA PRO A 11 -23.23 -10.90 1.59
C PRO A 11 -22.01 -10.01 1.54
N ARG A 12 -21.63 -9.41 2.67
CA ARG A 12 -20.43 -8.59 2.78
C ARG A 12 -19.25 -9.45 2.37
N LEU A 13 -18.62 -9.11 1.25
CA LEU A 13 -17.33 -9.69 0.89
C LEU A 13 -16.36 -9.34 2.02
N ARG A 14 -15.92 -10.33 2.77
CA ARG A 14 -15.06 -10.09 3.92
C ARG A 14 -13.60 -9.95 3.49
N TYR A 15 -13.14 -10.72 2.52
CA TYR A 15 -11.94 -10.39 1.76
C TYR A 15 -12.32 -9.44 0.61
N ILE A 16 -11.39 -8.53 0.20
CA ILE A 16 -11.70 -7.44 -0.74
C ILE A 16 -12.25 -7.90 -2.08
N SER A 17 -11.88 -9.11 -2.49
CA SER A 17 -12.26 -9.68 -3.78
C SER A 17 -12.24 -11.20 -3.74
N ALA A 18 -12.75 -11.82 -4.78
CA ALA A 18 -12.49 -13.25 -5.01
C ALA A 18 -10.99 -13.50 -5.21
N LEU A 19 -10.52 -14.68 -4.82
CA LEU A 19 -9.17 -15.11 -5.16
C LEU A 19 -9.02 -15.25 -6.69
N PRO A 20 -7.79 -15.09 -7.22
CA PRO A 20 -7.57 -15.26 -8.65
C PRO A 20 -8.09 -16.60 -9.13
N GLY A 21 -8.88 -16.59 -10.20
CA GLY A 21 -9.44 -17.79 -10.78
C GLY A 21 -8.36 -18.76 -11.31
N ARG A 22 -8.72 -20.04 -11.48
CA ARG A 22 -7.82 -21.10 -11.91
C ARG A 22 -7.07 -20.79 -13.22
N ALA A 23 -7.74 -20.17 -14.17
CA ALA A 23 -7.13 -19.76 -15.44
C ALA A 23 -5.94 -18.81 -15.25
N TRP A 24 -6.04 -17.85 -14.32
CA TRP A 24 -4.92 -16.97 -13.97
C TRP A 24 -3.82 -17.71 -13.21
N GLN A 25 -4.19 -18.64 -12.32
CA GLN A 25 -3.22 -19.42 -11.56
C GLN A 25 -2.34 -20.29 -12.47
N GLU A 26 -2.92 -20.85 -13.52
CA GLU A 26 -2.26 -21.73 -14.49
C GLU A 26 -1.60 -20.98 -15.66
N GLN A 27 -1.89 -19.70 -15.83
CA GLN A 27 -1.34 -18.90 -16.93
C GLN A 27 0.19 -18.83 -16.87
N ARG A 28 0.84 -19.24 -17.95
CA ARG A 28 2.30 -19.13 -18.16
C ARG A 28 2.60 -18.82 -19.64
N PRO A 29 3.41 -17.78 -19.94
CA PRO A 29 3.85 -16.75 -19.00
C PRO A 29 2.69 -15.89 -18.51
N ARG A 30 2.78 -15.36 -17.28
CA ARG A 30 1.88 -14.32 -16.81
C ARG A 30 2.26 -12.98 -17.42
N THR A 31 1.28 -12.28 -17.92
CA THR A 31 1.45 -10.96 -18.50
C THR A 31 1.34 -9.88 -17.43
N LEU A 32 2.33 -9.00 -17.37
CA LEU A 32 2.51 -8.07 -16.25
C LEU A 32 2.67 -6.62 -16.73
N SER A 33 1.97 -5.70 -16.08
CA SER A 33 2.21 -4.26 -16.13
C SER A 33 2.74 -3.77 -14.78
N ILE A 34 3.85 -3.04 -14.76
CA ILE A 34 4.44 -2.46 -13.53
C ILE A 34 4.29 -0.95 -13.58
N LEU A 35 3.46 -0.40 -12.70
CA LEU A 35 3.26 1.03 -12.53
C LEU A 35 4.10 1.53 -11.35
N GLY A 36 5.14 2.32 -11.63
CA GLY A 36 6.13 2.75 -10.64
C GLY A 36 7.42 1.91 -10.65
N SER A 37 7.85 1.43 -11.82
CA SER A 37 9.00 0.52 -11.99
C SER A 37 10.34 1.10 -11.48
N THR A 38 10.50 2.41 -11.48
CA THR A 38 11.72 3.09 -11.04
C THR A 38 11.79 3.31 -9.52
N GLY A 39 10.68 3.10 -8.81
CA GLY A 39 10.60 3.14 -7.34
C GLY A 39 11.22 1.90 -6.67
N THR A 40 11.25 1.88 -5.34
CA THR A 40 11.82 0.77 -4.56
C THR A 40 11.11 -0.55 -4.86
N ILE A 41 9.78 -0.57 -4.78
CA ILE A 41 8.98 -1.78 -5.05
C ILE A 41 9.13 -2.25 -6.49
N GLY A 42 9.08 -1.32 -7.47
CA GLY A 42 9.25 -1.68 -8.88
C GLY A 42 10.61 -2.28 -9.18
N ARG A 43 11.68 -1.74 -8.58
CA ARG A 43 13.04 -2.31 -8.71
C ARG A 43 13.13 -3.71 -8.10
N SER A 44 12.61 -3.89 -6.88
CA SER A 44 12.55 -5.21 -6.24
C SER A 44 11.73 -6.22 -7.05
N ALA A 45 10.65 -5.77 -7.70
CA ALA A 45 9.87 -6.64 -8.59
C ALA A 45 10.69 -7.09 -9.82
N LEU A 46 11.44 -6.18 -10.43
CA LEU A 46 12.31 -6.54 -11.56
C LEU A 46 13.45 -7.49 -11.13
N GLU A 47 13.98 -7.35 -9.90
CA GLU A 47 14.93 -8.33 -9.34
C GLU A 47 14.30 -9.73 -9.20
N VAL A 48 13.06 -9.80 -8.70
CA VAL A 48 12.33 -11.09 -8.64
C VAL A 48 12.15 -11.66 -10.04
N LEU A 49 11.74 -10.85 -11.03
CA LEU A 49 11.48 -11.33 -12.39
C LEU A 49 12.73 -11.88 -13.08
N ARG A 50 13.92 -11.30 -12.83
CA ARG A 50 15.21 -11.81 -13.38
C ARG A 50 15.47 -13.26 -13.01
N LEU A 51 15.00 -13.70 -11.85
CA LEU A 51 15.18 -15.07 -11.37
C LEU A 51 14.13 -16.06 -11.90
N GLN A 52 13.13 -15.56 -12.66
CA GLN A 52 11.96 -16.35 -13.07
C GLN A 52 11.88 -16.51 -14.60
N GLU A 53 12.90 -17.11 -15.19
CA GLU A 53 12.97 -17.27 -16.64
C GLU A 53 11.71 -17.97 -17.21
N GLY A 54 11.11 -17.34 -18.23
CA GLY A 54 9.92 -17.84 -18.94
C GLY A 54 8.59 -17.83 -18.16
N ARG A 55 8.58 -17.44 -16.87
CA ARG A 55 7.34 -17.44 -16.08
C ARG A 55 6.50 -16.18 -16.26
N PHE A 56 7.12 -15.08 -16.66
CA PHE A 56 6.48 -13.78 -16.82
C PHE A 56 6.79 -13.14 -18.17
N HIS A 57 5.80 -12.45 -18.70
CA HIS A 57 5.96 -11.57 -19.84
C HIS A 57 5.66 -10.12 -19.40
N LEU A 58 6.67 -9.30 -19.36
CA LEU A 58 6.55 -7.91 -18.96
C LEU A 58 6.07 -7.07 -20.13
N THR A 59 4.77 -6.77 -20.18
CA THR A 59 4.11 -6.05 -21.27
C THR A 59 4.30 -4.54 -21.14
N ALA A 60 4.30 -4.00 -19.91
CA ALA A 60 4.40 -2.56 -19.70
C ALA A 60 5.24 -2.19 -18.47
N LEU A 61 6.04 -1.13 -18.60
CA LEU A 61 6.75 -0.44 -17.52
C LEU A 61 6.38 1.04 -17.48
N ALA A 62 6.11 1.57 -16.30
CA ALA A 62 5.88 3.00 -16.12
C ALA A 62 6.73 3.56 -14.96
N GLY A 63 7.30 4.74 -15.19
CA GLY A 63 8.06 5.53 -14.22
C GLY A 63 7.74 7.01 -14.33
N ALA A 64 7.79 7.76 -13.22
CA ALA A 64 7.38 9.17 -13.22
C ALA A 64 8.54 10.12 -13.57
N ARG A 65 9.65 10.06 -12.85
CA ARG A 65 10.71 11.10 -12.88
C ARG A 65 12.09 10.59 -13.32
N ASN A 66 12.41 9.34 -13.05
CA ASN A 66 13.73 8.79 -13.35
C ASN A 66 13.75 8.15 -14.75
N ILE A 67 13.81 9.00 -15.78
CA ILE A 67 13.76 8.58 -17.18
C ILE A 67 14.98 7.72 -17.57
N PRO A 68 16.24 8.06 -17.15
CA PRO A 68 17.38 7.20 -17.44
C PRO A 68 17.26 5.79 -16.86
N LEU A 69 16.71 5.65 -15.65
CA LEU A 69 16.50 4.33 -15.05
C LEU A 69 15.39 3.56 -15.80
N LEU A 70 14.29 4.23 -16.17
CA LEU A 70 13.23 3.62 -16.98
C LEU A 70 13.77 3.13 -18.33
N ALA A 71 14.60 3.92 -19.01
CA ALA A 71 15.22 3.52 -20.26
C ALA A 71 16.12 2.28 -20.09
N LYS A 72 16.90 2.23 -18.99
CA LYS A 72 17.73 1.05 -18.66
C LYS A 72 16.87 -0.20 -18.44
N GLN A 73 15.79 -0.08 -17.66
CA GLN A 73 14.84 -1.17 -17.44
C GLN A 73 14.17 -1.61 -18.74
N ALA A 74 13.77 -0.66 -19.57
CA ALA A 74 13.17 -0.93 -20.87
C ALA A 74 14.15 -1.61 -21.86
N ALA A 75 15.43 -1.24 -21.83
CA ALA A 75 16.46 -1.91 -22.65
C ALA A 75 16.67 -3.37 -22.25
N GLU A 76 16.56 -3.67 -20.95
CA GLU A 76 16.73 -5.03 -20.39
C GLU A 76 15.52 -5.91 -20.66
N PHE A 77 14.33 -5.47 -20.29
CA PHE A 77 13.11 -6.28 -20.29
C PHE A 77 12.30 -6.21 -21.59
N ARG A 78 12.59 -5.21 -22.45
CA ARG A 78 11.94 -5.03 -23.76
C ARG A 78 10.40 -5.03 -23.74
N PRO A 79 9.71 -4.33 -22.79
CA PRO A 79 8.26 -4.29 -22.78
C PRO A 79 7.71 -3.61 -24.03
N GLU A 80 6.49 -3.97 -24.43
CA GLU A 80 5.80 -3.39 -25.59
C GLU A 80 5.35 -1.95 -25.34
N HIS A 81 5.12 -1.59 -24.06
CA HIS A 81 4.60 -0.30 -23.66
C HIS A 81 5.43 0.35 -22.55
N LEU A 82 5.63 1.66 -22.68
CA LEU A 82 6.26 2.47 -21.63
C LEU A 82 5.35 3.62 -21.21
N GLY A 83 5.41 4.01 -19.93
CA GLY A 83 4.67 5.14 -19.37
C GLY A 83 5.57 6.13 -18.67
N VAL A 84 5.34 7.42 -18.90
CA VAL A 84 5.98 8.55 -18.20
C VAL A 84 4.94 9.49 -17.64
N LEU A 85 5.28 10.24 -16.59
CA LEU A 85 4.33 11.19 -16.02
C LEU A 85 4.14 12.43 -16.89
N GLU A 86 5.24 12.98 -17.40
CA GLU A 86 5.25 14.22 -18.18
C GLU A 86 5.42 13.92 -19.65
N GLU A 87 4.60 14.51 -20.51
CA GLU A 87 4.69 14.35 -21.97
C GLU A 87 6.04 14.82 -22.52
N SER A 88 6.61 15.87 -21.90
CA SER A 88 7.94 16.39 -22.23
C SER A 88 9.06 15.35 -22.06
N SER A 89 8.87 14.33 -21.24
CA SER A 89 9.85 13.25 -21.01
C SER A 89 9.87 12.18 -22.11
N ILE A 90 8.89 12.18 -23.03
CA ILE A 90 8.82 11.17 -24.10
C ILE A 90 10.03 11.27 -25.05
N ALA A 91 10.43 12.48 -25.42
CA ALA A 91 11.56 12.68 -26.34
C ALA A 91 12.87 12.22 -25.71
N GLU A 92 13.11 12.55 -24.42
CA GLU A 92 14.26 12.08 -23.67
C GLU A 92 14.28 10.55 -23.59
N LEU A 93 13.16 9.94 -23.18
CA LEU A 93 13.06 8.48 -23.08
C LEU A 93 13.41 7.81 -24.43
N ARG A 94 12.81 8.27 -25.53
CA ARG A 94 13.11 7.73 -26.88
C ARG A 94 14.58 7.80 -27.25
N SER A 95 15.26 8.89 -26.92
CA SER A 95 16.67 9.08 -27.22
C SER A 95 17.60 8.12 -26.45
N LEU A 96 17.15 7.60 -25.31
CA LEU A 96 17.88 6.68 -24.44
C LEU A 96 17.62 5.19 -24.76
N LEU A 97 16.62 4.90 -25.60
CA LEU A 97 16.28 3.51 -25.95
C LEU A 97 17.28 2.93 -26.98
N PRO A 98 17.54 1.62 -26.94
CA PRO A 98 18.38 0.95 -27.92
C PRO A 98 17.86 1.09 -29.37
N VAL A 99 18.78 1.19 -30.31
CA VAL A 99 18.45 1.22 -31.74
C VAL A 99 17.62 -0.02 -32.12
N GLY A 100 16.53 0.20 -32.87
CA GLY A 100 15.62 -0.88 -33.30
C GLY A 100 14.61 -1.32 -32.24
N TYR A 101 14.58 -0.69 -31.07
CA TYR A 101 13.53 -0.90 -30.07
C TYR A 101 12.61 0.32 -30.01
N ALA A 102 11.35 0.14 -30.43
CA ALA A 102 10.37 1.21 -30.58
C ALA A 102 9.05 0.87 -29.87
N PRO A 103 9.04 0.86 -28.50
CA PRO A 103 7.82 0.61 -27.75
C PRO A 103 6.80 1.74 -27.93
N SER A 104 5.53 1.44 -27.69
CA SER A 104 4.51 2.47 -27.53
C SER A 104 4.76 3.24 -26.23
N ILE A 105 4.82 4.57 -26.29
CA ILE A 105 5.04 5.41 -25.10
C ILE A 105 3.82 6.26 -24.85
N VAL A 106 3.26 6.18 -23.65
CA VAL A 106 2.12 6.96 -23.16
C VAL A 106 2.55 7.90 -22.04
N ALA A 107 1.81 8.99 -21.83
CA ALA A 107 2.13 9.96 -20.77
C ALA A 107 0.92 10.34 -19.93
N GLY A 108 1.19 10.90 -18.75
CA GLY A 108 0.20 11.43 -17.83
C GLY A 108 -0.64 10.37 -17.14
N GLN A 109 -1.60 10.83 -16.35
CA GLN A 109 -2.52 9.95 -15.61
C GLN A 109 -3.29 9.01 -16.54
N GLN A 110 -3.81 9.52 -17.66
CA GLN A 110 -4.50 8.73 -18.69
C GLN A 110 -3.58 7.63 -19.26
N GLY A 111 -2.30 7.93 -19.44
CA GLY A 111 -1.31 6.96 -19.89
C GLY A 111 -1.15 5.81 -18.87
N PHE A 112 -1.08 6.13 -17.58
CA PHE A 112 -1.00 5.11 -16.54
C PHE A 112 -2.28 4.26 -16.44
N GLU A 113 -3.46 4.86 -16.58
CA GLU A 113 -4.74 4.13 -16.67
C GLU A 113 -4.76 3.19 -17.89
N THR A 114 -4.27 3.66 -19.04
CA THR A 114 -4.14 2.84 -20.25
C THR A 114 -3.26 1.60 -19.97
N LEU A 115 -2.08 1.79 -19.35
CA LEU A 115 -1.18 0.68 -19.02
C LEU A 115 -1.76 -0.27 -17.97
N ALA A 116 -2.61 0.22 -17.08
CA ALA A 116 -3.31 -0.58 -16.08
C ALA A 116 -4.42 -1.47 -16.68
N THR A 117 -4.96 -1.07 -17.84
CA THR A 117 -6.13 -1.70 -18.48
C THR A 117 -5.83 -2.43 -19.78
N LEU A 118 -4.55 -2.52 -20.18
CA LEU A 118 -4.13 -3.19 -21.43
C LEU A 118 -4.81 -4.56 -21.59
N THR A 119 -5.42 -4.78 -22.75
CA THR A 119 -5.95 -6.09 -23.14
C THR A 119 -4.79 -7.10 -23.19
N GLY A 120 -4.92 -8.26 -22.65
CA GLY A 120 -3.83 -9.25 -22.60
C GLY A 120 -2.90 -9.12 -21.39
N VAL A 121 -2.94 -8.01 -20.63
CA VAL A 121 -2.30 -7.95 -19.31
C VAL A 121 -3.22 -8.57 -18.27
N SER A 122 -2.74 -9.58 -17.58
CA SER A 122 -3.51 -10.26 -16.52
C SER A 122 -3.23 -9.72 -15.13
N THR A 123 -2.05 -9.14 -14.91
CA THR A 123 -1.58 -8.72 -13.59
C THR A 123 -1.02 -7.29 -13.64
N VAL A 124 -1.41 -6.47 -12.70
CA VAL A 124 -0.89 -5.11 -12.53
C VAL A 124 -0.19 -5.01 -11.19
N LEU A 125 1.10 -4.70 -11.17
CA LEU A 125 1.79 -4.27 -9.96
C LEU A 125 1.59 -2.76 -9.80
N SER A 126 0.76 -2.37 -8.85
CA SER A 126 0.51 -0.96 -8.50
C SER A 126 1.50 -0.50 -7.44
N ALA A 127 2.56 0.20 -7.86
CA ALA A 127 3.66 0.65 -7.02
C ALA A 127 3.92 2.16 -7.14
N GLN A 128 2.91 2.94 -7.54
CA GLN A 128 2.92 4.39 -7.48
C GLN A 128 2.75 4.85 -6.02
N VAL A 129 3.29 5.99 -5.65
CA VAL A 129 3.24 6.52 -4.27
C VAL A 129 2.07 7.49 -4.11
N GLY A 130 1.37 7.42 -2.97
CA GLY A 130 0.34 8.38 -2.59
C GLY A 130 -0.92 8.34 -3.47
N ALA A 131 -1.69 9.41 -3.43
CA ALA A 131 -2.94 9.56 -4.18
C ALA A 131 -2.79 9.43 -5.71
N ALA A 132 -1.57 9.66 -6.25
CA ALA A 132 -1.29 9.55 -7.69
C ALA A 132 -1.52 8.14 -8.26
N GLY A 133 -1.43 7.10 -7.41
CA GLY A 133 -1.68 5.72 -7.82
C GLY A 133 -3.16 5.34 -7.91
N LEU A 134 -4.06 6.12 -7.31
CA LEU A 134 -5.46 5.74 -7.14
C LEU A 134 -6.18 5.52 -8.48
N ARG A 135 -6.06 6.44 -9.45
CA ARG A 135 -6.77 6.33 -10.74
C ARG A 135 -6.39 5.07 -11.50
N ALA A 136 -5.10 4.81 -11.65
CA ALA A 136 -4.63 3.64 -12.37
C ALA A 136 -4.98 2.33 -11.64
N THR A 137 -4.90 2.31 -10.30
CA THR A 137 -5.33 1.17 -9.48
C THR A 137 -6.82 0.91 -9.66
N PHE A 138 -7.66 1.94 -9.57
CA PHE A 138 -9.11 1.82 -9.74
C PHE A 138 -9.49 1.38 -11.16
N ALA A 139 -8.80 1.90 -12.18
CA ALA A 139 -8.97 1.47 -13.57
C ALA A 139 -8.64 -0.03 -13.75
N ALA A 140 -7.54 -0.51 -13.16
CA ALA A 140 -7.18 -1.93 -13.15
C ALA A 140 -8.26 -2.80 -12.48
N VAL A 141 -8.79 -2.35 -11.33
CA VAL A 141 -9.89 -3.02 -10.63
C VAL A 141 -11.13 -3.11 -11.52
N ARG A 142 -11.55 -2.00 -12.13
CA ARG A 142 -12.72 -1.99 -13.03
C ARG A 142 -12.53 -2.87 -14.26
N ALA A 143 -11.28 -3.05 -14.71
CA ALA A 143 -10.93 -3.94 -15.81
C ALA A 143 -10.82 -5.42 -15.41
N GLY A 144 -11.17 -5.79 -14.18
CA GLY A 144 -11.14 -7.17 -13.69
C GLY A 144 -9.75 -7.79 -13.59
N LYS A 145 -8.70 -6.98 -13.41
CA LYS A 145 -7.32 -7.46 -13.32
C LYS A 145 -7.03 -8.08 -11.96
N VAL A 146 -5.95 -8.89 -11.90
CA VAL A 146 -5.29 -9.21 -10.63
C VAL A 146 -4.30 -8.09 -10.32
N ILE A 147 -4.45 -7.46 -9.16
CA ILE A 147 -3.65 -6.32 -8.74
C ILE A 147 -2.73 -6.75 -7.59
N ALA A 148 -1.41 -6.78 -7.83
CA ALA A 148 -0.43 -6.80 -6.76
C ALA A 148 -0.30 -5.38 -6.21
N LEU A 149 -0.96 -5.09 -5.09
CA LEU A 149 -1.12 -3.75 -4.56
C LEU A 149 -0.01 -3.41 -3.56
N ALA A 150 0.87 -2.47 -3.94
CA ALA A 150 1.87 -1.89 -3.05
C ALA A 150 1.53 -0.43 -2.67
N ASN A 151 0.56 0.20 -3.34
CA ASN A 151 0.06 1.53 -3.04
C ASN A 151 -1.08 1.45 -2.02
N LYS A 152 -0.73 1.38 -0.73
CA LYS A 152 -1.72 1.30 0.37
C LYS A 152 -2.65 2.50 0.41
N GLU A 153 -2.17 3.65 -0.01
CA GLU A 153 -2.95 4.89 -0.03
C GLU A 153 -4.21 4.74 -0.89
N SER A 154 -4.19 3.93 -1.95
CA SER A 154 -5.39 3.66 -2.75
C SER A 154 -6.53 3.06 -1.92
N LEU A 155 -6.24 2.16 -0.97
CA LEU A 155 -7.24 1.59 -0.07
C LEU A 155 -7.62 2.55 1.06
N VAL A 156 -6.69 3.34 1.55
CA VAL A 156 -6.97 4.39 2.54
C VAL A 156 -7.94 5.43 1.97
N LEU A 157 -7.70 5.86 0.74
CA LEU A 157 -8.48 6.90 0.07
C LEU A 157 -9.84 6.39 -0.45
N ALA A 158 -9.88 5.22 -1.04
CA ALA A 158 -10.99 4.73 -1.84
C ALA A 158 -11.39 3.28 -1.53
N GLY A 159 -11.11 2.79 -0.32
CA GLY A 159 -11.28 1.37 0.01
C GLY A 159 -12.69 0.84 -0.25
N ASP A 160 -13.73 1.57 0.11
CA ASP A 160 -15.12 1.14 -0.12
C ASP A 160 -15.48 1.14 -1.61
N LEU A 161 -15.02 2.14 -2.40
CA LEU A 161 -15.22 2.15 -3.85
C LEU A 161 -14.47 1.00 -4.53
N ILE A 162 -13.24 0.73 -4.09
CA ILE A 162 -12.43 -0.38 -4.62
C ILE A 162 -13.11 -1.72 -4.29
N ARG A 163 -13.62 -1.91 -3.07
CA ARG A 163 -14.36 -3.12 -2.69
C ARG A 163 -15.59 -3.33 -3.55
N ALA A 164 -16.38 -2.29 -3.76
CA ALA A 164 -17.57 -2.35 -4.63
C ALA A 164 -17.17 -2.73 -6.06
N ALA A 165 -16.16 -2.05 -6.62
CA ALA A 165 -15.69 -2.32 -7.97
C ALA A 165 -15.09 -3.73 -8.13
N CYS A 166 -14.38 -4.27 -7.13
CA CYS A 166 -13.90 -5.66 -7.13
C CYS A 166 -15.08 -6.65 -7.18
N SER A 167 -16.14 -6.38 -6.42
CA SER A 167 -17.35 -7.22 -6.42
C SER A 167 -18.04 -7.24 -7.78
N GLU A 168 -18.04 -6.13 -8.50
CA GLU A 168 -18.67 -6.01 -9.82
C GLU A 168 -17.81 -6.61 -10.95
N SER A 169 -16.51 -6.35 -10.92
CA SER A 169 -15.57 -6.71 -12.00
C SER A 169 -14.95 -8.10 -11.87
N GLY A 170 -14.99 -8.69 -10.66
CA GLY A 170 -14.26 -9.91 -10.33
C GLY A 170 -12.74 -9.68 -10.19
N ALA A 171 -12.28 -8.43 -10.09
CA ALA A 171 -10.88 -8.13 -9.84
C ALA A 171 -10.43 -8.72 -8.49
N CYS A 172 -9.14 -9.06 -8.41
CA CYS A 172 -8.53 -9.59 -7.20
C CYS A 172 -7.36 -8.70 -6.76
N ILE A 173 -7.29 -8.36 -5.48
CA ILE A 173 -6.17 -7.64 -4.90
C ILE A 173 -5.33 -8.57 -4.05
N LEU A 174 -4.04 -8.65 -4.38
CA LEU A 174 -3.02 -9.37 -3.64
C LEU A 174 -2.14 -8.32 -2.93
N PRO A 175 -2.08 -8.30 -1.60
CA PRO A 175 -1.36 -7.27 -0.87
C PRO A 175 0.15 -7.48 -0.96
N VAL A 176 0.88 -6.45 -1.37
CA VAL A 176 2.35 -6.44 -1.43
C VAL A 176 2.95 -5.89 -0.14
N ASP A 177 2.24 -5.03 0.59
CA ASP A 177 2.70 -4.56 1.89
C ASP A 177 3.00 -5.75 2.81
N SER A 178 4.15 -5.74 3.49
CA SER A 178 4.71 -6.94 4.13
C SER A 178 3.79 -7.51 5.21
N GLU A 179 3.17 -6.67 6.00
CA GLU A 179 2.26 -7.05 7.08
C GLU A 179 0.98 -7.68 6.55
N HIS A 180 0.41 -7.06 5.52
CA HIS A 180 -0.81 -7.58 4.89
C HIS A 180 -0.53 -8.85 4.08
N ASN A 181 0.62 -8.91 3.42
CA ASN A 181 1.06 -10.13 2.75
C ASN A 181 1.26 -11.29 3.74
N ALA A 182 1.80 -11.01 4.92
CA ALA A 182 1.95 -12.00 5.99
C ALA A 182 0.60 -12.55 6.44
N ILE A 183 -0.39 -11.68 6.67
CA ILE A 183 -1.77 -12.09 6.99
C ILE A 183 -2.35 -12.94 5.86
N PHE A 184 -2.20 -12.51 4.59
CA PHE A 184 -2.67 -13.26 3.43
C PHE A 184 -2.03 -14.65 3.36
N GLN A 185 -0.74 -14.79 3.67
CA GLN A 185 -0.06 -16.08 3.73
C GLN A 185 -0.58 -16.96 4.88
N CYS A 186 -0.83 -16.39 6.07
CA CYS A 186 -1.39 -17.12 7.20
C CYS A 186 -2.81 -17.63 6.93
N LEU A 187 -3.59 -16.91 6.12
CA LEU A 187 -4.94 -17.27 5.72
C LEU A 187 -5.01 -18.24 4.54
N ALA A 188 -3.87 -18.55 3.88
CA ALA A 188 -3.85 -19.36 2.66
C ALA A 188 -4.49 -20.74 2.83
N GLY A 189 -4.35 -21.36 4.00
CA GLY A 189 -5.01 -22.63 4.34
C GLY A 189 -6.53 -22.55 4.40
N SER A 190 -7.07 -21.42 4.87
CA SER A 190 -8.50 -21.17 4.98
C SER A 190 -9.18 -20.92 3.63
N PHE A 191 -8.40 -20.55 2.59
CA PHE A 191 -8.91 -20.40 1.23
C PHE A 191 -9.06 -21.73 0.48
N ALA A 192 -8.39 -22.78 0.96
CA ALA A 192 -8.30 -24.07 0.27
C ALA A 192 -9.35 -25.06 0.79
N GLY A 193 -10.62 -24.87 0.44
CA GLY A 193 -11.61 -25.96 0.53
C GLY A 193 -12.55 -25.97 1.73
N SER A 194 -12.63 -24.91 2.51
CA SER A 194 -13.69 -24.75 3.52
C SER A 194 -15.01 -24.34 2.87
N SER A 195 -16.13 -24.98 3.24
CA SER A 195 -17.48 -24.54 2.91
C SER A 195 -17.93 -23.33 3.75
N ALA A 196 -17.17 -23.00 4.80
CA ALA A 196 -17.39 -21.82 5.64
C ALA A 196 -16.65 -20.60 5.07
N PRO A 197 -17.12 -19.37 5.33
CA PRO A 197 -16.34 -18.16 5.04
C PRO A 197 -14.96 -18.28 5.69
N TRP A 198 -13.90 -17.91 4.97
CA TRP A 198 -12.52 -18.05 5.40
C TRP A 198 -12.21 -17.41 6.76
N ASP A 199 -13.00 -16.45 7.16
CA ASP A 199 -12.87 -15.69 8.39
C ASP A 199 -13.76 -16.19 9.53
N ALA A 200 -14.55 -17.25 9.31
CA ALA A 200 -15.42 -17.79 10.35
C ALA A 200 -14.64 -18.18 11.61
N ASP A 201 -13.40 -18.62 11.43
CA ASP A 201 -12.51 -19.06 12.50
C ASP A 201 -11.45 -18.01 12.90
N VAL A 202 -11.46 -16.80 12.28
CA VAL A 202 -10.52 -15.74 12.61
C VAL A 202 -11.06 -14.88 13.75
N SER A 203 -10.32 -14.83 14.87
CA SER A 203 -10.62 -13.99 16.03
C SER A 203 -10.14 -12.55 15.80
N ARG A 204 -8.87 -12.39 15.41
CA ARG A 204 -8.27 -11.07 15.15
C ARG A 204 -7.04 -11.14 14.24
N LEU A 205 -6.71 -10.01 13.66
CA LEU A 205 -5.46 -9.78 12.94
C LEU A 205 -4.51 -8.99 13.85
N ILE A 206 -3.23 -9.36 13.85
CA ILE A 206 -2.20 -8.69 14.63
C ILE A 206 -1.15 -8.17 13.67
N LEU A 207 -1.18 -6.85 13.43
CA LEU A 207 -0.20 -6.15 12.61
C LEU A 207 1.06 -5.88 13.45
N THR A 208 2.20 -6.36 13.01
CA THR A 208 3.46 -6.01 13.68
C THR A 208 3.97 -4.65 13.20
N ALA A 209 4.68 -3.95 14.05
CA ALA A 209 5.33 -2.68 13.77
C ALA A 209 6.78 -2.73 14.25
N SER A 210 7.73 -2.17 13.49
CA SER A 210 9.12 -2.01 13.96
C SER A 210 9.22 -1.07 15.17
N GLY A 211 8.21 -0.23 15.38
CA GLY A 211 8.24 0.85 16.37
C GLY A 211 9.01 2.09 15.92
N GLY A 212 9.65 2.04 14.74
CA GLY A 212 10.43 3.15 14.19
C GLY A 212 11.72 3.46 14.98
N PRO A 213 12.43 4.55 14.63
CA PRO A 213 13.69 4.92 15.27
C PRO A 213 13.53 5.41 16.71
N PHE A 214 12.31 5.71 17.15
CA PHE A 214 12.04 6.30 18.46
C PHE A 214 11.37 5.34 19.45
N PHE A 215 11.32 4.05 19.14
CA PHE A 215 10.75 3.05 20.06
C PHE A 215 11.39 3.13 21.44
N GLY A 216 10.55 3.22 22.50
CA GLY A 216 10.99 3.29 23.88
C GLY A 216 11.41 4.69 24.36
N GLN A 217 11.36 5.71 23.51
CA GLN A 217 11.57 7.09 23.91
C GLN A 217 10.26 7.72 24.41
N ASN A 218 10.38 8.66 25.34
CA ASN A 218 9.22 9.39 25.87
C ASN A 218 8.97 10.69 25.10
N ARG A 219 7.81 11.31 25.35
CA ARG A 219 7.36 12.52 24.67
C ARG A 219 8.37 13.68 24.77
N ASP A 220 9.00 13.87 25.92
CA ASP A 220 9.91 15.00 26.13
C ASP A 220 11.18 14.88 25.25
N ALA A 221 11.71 13.67 25.12
CA ALA A 221 12.86 13.41 24.27
C ALA A 221 12.59 13.67 22.79
N LEU A 222 11.32 13.56 22.36
CA LEU A 222 10.93 13.71 20.95
C LEU A 222 10.58 15.15 20.56
N GLN A 223 10.49 16.10 21.50
CA GLN A 223 10.15 17.49 21.19
C GLN A 223 11.16 18.19 20.28
N THR A 224 12.42 17.79 20.33
CA THR A 224 13.52 18.45 19.61
C THR A 224 14.11 17.61 18.48
N VAL A 225 13.52 16.43 18.20
CA VAL A 225 14.05 15.57 17.13
C VAL A 225 13.79 16.16 15.75
N GLY A 226 14.79 16.05 14.90
CA GLY A 226 14.75 16.54 13.53
C GLY A 226 14.65 15.42 12.50
N PRO A 227 14.53 15.81 11.20
CA PRO A 227 14.40 14.86 10.10
C PRO A 227 15.50 13.81 10.04
N ASP A 228 16.75 14.19 10.30
CA ASP A 228 17.89 13.26 10.20
C ASP A 228 17.78 12.09 11.17
N GLN A 229 17.28 12.34 12.38
CA GLN A 229 17.04 11.32 13.41
C GLN A 229 15.82 10.45 13.04
N ALA A 230 14.76 11.08 12.54
CA ALA A 230 13.53 10.38 12.15
C ALA A 230 13.72 9.51 10.89
N LEU A 231 14.66 9.85 10.01
CA LEU A 231 14.99 9.07 8.81
C LEU A 231 15.90 7.86 9.11
N ALA A 232 16.46 7.73 10.31
CA ALA A 232 17.35 6.64 10.69
C ALA A 232 16.56 5.37 11.10
N HIS A 233 15.83 4.75 10.15
CA HIS A 233 15.07 3.54 10.45
C HIS A 233 16.01 2.35 10.73
N PRO A 234 15.77 1.55 11.80
CA PRO A 234 16.71 0.52 12.24
C PRO A 234 16.83 -0.69 11.28
N ASN A 235 15.75 -1.08 10.59
CA ASN A 235 15.69 -2.36 9.86
C ASN A 235 15.43 -2.21 8.36
N TRP A 236 14.70 -1.17 7.94
CA TRP A 236 14.24 -1.01 6.57
C TRP A 236 14.90 0.19 5.88
N ILE A 237 15.30 -0.02 4.63
CA ILE A 237 15.71 1.09 3.74
C ILE A 237 14.49 1.48 2.89
N MET A 238 13.88 2.59 3.21
CA MET A 238 12.61 3.04 2.63
C MET A 238 12.71 4.46 2.09
N GLY A 239 11.67 4.91 1.38
CA GLY A 239 11.52 6.31 0.99
C GLY A 239 11.30 7.22 2.21
N ALA A 240 11.63 8.51 2.08
CA ALA A 240 11.59 9.45 3.19
C ALA A 240 10.19 9.52 3.85
N LYS A 241 9.11 9.63 3.05
CA LYS A 241 7.72 9.72 3.58
C LYS A 241 7.38 8.54 4.48
N ILE A 242 7.53 7.31 4.00
CA ILE A 242 7.16 6.11 4.77
C ILE A 242 8.07 5.91 5.99
N THR A 243 9.32 6.40 5.94
CA THR A 243 10.22 6.35 7.10
C THR A 243 9.74 7.28 8.21
N ILE A 244 9.28 8.50 7.88
CA ILE A 244 8.65 9.40 8.86
C ILE A 244 7.32 8.83 9.36
N ASP A 245 6.51 8.23 8.49
CA ASP A 245 5.28 7.55 8.91
C ASP A 245 5.56 6.39 9.88
N SER A 246 6.66 5.67 9.70
CA SER A 246 7.10 4.65 10.67
C SER A 246 7.51 5.27 12.01
N ALA A 247 8.25 6.39 11.97
CA ALA A 247 8.69 7.11 13.16
C ALA A 247 7.53 7.66 13.99
N THR A 248 6.42 8.06 13.35
CA THR A 248 5.20 8.60 14.00
C THR A 248 4.14 7.54 14.31
N LEU A 249 4.34 6.29 13.90
CA LEU A 249 3.33 5.22 13.84
C LEU A 249 2.15 5.50 12.89
N MET A 250 2.19 6.57 12.07
CA MET A 250 1.19 6.81 11.05
C MET A 250 1.16 5.69 10.00
N ASN A 251 2.32 5.12 9.62
CA ASN A 251 2.36 3.99 8.69
C ASN A 251 1.47 2.85 9.20
N LYS A 252 1.55 2.53 10.48
CA LYS A 252 0.72 1.49 11.10
C LYS A 252 -0.75 1.90 11.17
N GLY A 253 -1.03 3.18 11.36
CA GLY A 253 -2.39 3.72 11.25
C GLY A 253 -2.99 3.53 9.86
N LEU A 254 -2.25 3.85 8.80
CA LEU A 254 -2.67 3.60 7.41
C LEU A 254 -2.87 2.11 7.13
N GLU A 255 -2.03 1.26 7.69
CA GLU A 255 -2.12 -0.19 7.55
C GLU A 255 -3.34 -0.80 8.26
N ILE A 256 -3.79 -0.25 9.38
CA ILE A 256 -5.07 -0.64 10.00
C ILE A 256 -6.24 -0.38 9.06
N ILE A 257 -6.24 0.79 8.41
CA ILE A 257 -7.27 1.15 7.42
C ILE A 257 -7.21 0.18 6.23
N GLU A 258 -6.02 -0.08 5.71
CA GLU A 258 -5.81 -1.03 4.63
C GLU A 258 -6.28 -2.44 5.02
N ALA A 259 -5.90 -2.95 6.20
CA ALA A 259 -6.32 -4.27 6.71
C ALA A 259 -7.84 -4.40 6.80
N ARG A 260 -8.53 -3.35 7.30
CA ARG A 260 -9.99 -3.31 7.33
C ARG A 260 -10.59 -3.49 5.94
N HIS A 261 -10.08 -2.78 4.95
CA HIS A 261 -10.59 -2.88 3.58
C HIS A 261 -10.21 -4.20 2.91
N LEU A 262 -9.00 -4.71 3.13
CA LEU A 262 -8.56 -5.99 2.59
C LEU A 262 -9.37 -7.16 3.17
N TYR A 263 -9.47 -7.23 4.48
CA TYR A 263 -9.99 -8.41 5.18
C TYR A 263 -11.42 -8.24 5.71
N GLY A 264 -11.97 -7.02 5.70
CA GLY A 264 -13.36 -6.76 6.08
C GLY A 264 -13.68 -6.98 7.57
N LEU A 265 -12.67 -7.15 8.42
CA LEU A 265 -12.87 -7.28 9.85
C LEU A 265 -13.12 -5.91 10.50
N PRO A 266 -13.86 -5.84 11.62
CA PRO A 266 -14.06 -4.61 12.37
C PRO A 266 -12.72 -4.11 12.93
N LEU A 267 -12.57 -2.79 13.11
CA LEU A 267 -11.32 -2.20 13.65
C LEU A 267 -10.94 -2.77 15.02
N SER A 268 -11.91 -3.14 15.83
CA SER A 268 -11.70 -3.79 17.14
C SER A 268 -11.05 -5.18 17.05
N ALA A 269 -11.07 -5.81 15.88
CA ALA A 269 -10.41 -7.09 15.60
C ALA A 269 -9.05 -6.91 14.89
N ILE A 270 -8.54 -5.67 14.76
CA ILE A 270 -7.24 -5.37 14.17
C ILE A 270 -6.36 -4.74 15.27
N GLU A 271 -5.43 -5.53 15.79
CA GLU A 271 -4.50 -5.13 16.85
C GLU A 271 -3.13 -4.77 16.28
N VAL A 272 -2.40 -3.91 16.99
CA VAL A 272 -1.02 -3.56 16.67
C VAL A 272 -0.10 -4.08 17.76
N LEU A 273 1.00 -4.71 17.34
CA LEU A 273 2.03 -5.24 18.23
C LEU A 273 3.40 -4.72 17.75
N VAL A 274 4.13 -4.03 18.62
CA VAL A 274 5.49 -3.61 18.30
C VAL A 274 6.43 -4.80 18.38
N HIS A 275 7.17 -5.05 17.30
CA HIS A 275 8.17 -6.09 17.16
C HIS A 275 9.40 -5.49 16.46
N LYS A 276 10.35 -4.99 17.25
CA LYS A 276 11.47 -4.18 16.77
C LYS A 276 12.41 -4.92 15.81
N GLU A 277 12.50 -6.24 15.92
CA GLU A 277 13.35 -7.06 15.05
C GLU A 277 12.79 -7.18 13.61
N SER A 278 11.49 -6.92 13.41
CA SER A 278 10.78 -7.01 12.12
C SER A 278 10.94 -8.37 11.42
N ILE A 279 11.06 -9.45 12.18
CA ILE A 279 11.19 -10.83 11.69
C ILE A 279 9.82 -11.48 11.52
N ILE A 280 8.90 -11.25 12.46
CA ILE A 280 7.49 -11.59 12.32
C ILE A 280 6.81 -10.41 11.65
N HIS A 281 6.27 -10.64 10.46
CA HIS A 281 5.67 -9.57 9.67
C HIS A 281 4.21 -9.32 10.03
N SER A 282 3.45 -10.31 10.46
CA SER A 282 2.12 -10.21 11.10
C SER A 282 1.63 -11.60 11.54
N LEU A 283 0.52 -11.62 12.29
CA LEU A 283 -0.09 -12.85 12.78
C LEU A 283 -1.62 -12.82 12.57
N VAL A 284 -2.18 -14.01 12.46
CA VAL A 284 -3.64 -14.25 12.52
C VAL A 284 -3.92 -15.08 13.75
N GLU A 285 -4.82 -14.62 14.61
CA GLU A 285 -5.32 -15.39 15.75
C GLU A 285 -6.67 -16.02 15.39
N TYR A 286 -6.80 -17.28 15.69
CA TYR A 286 -7.99 -18.08 15.43
C TYR A 286 -8.86 -18.23 16.68
N THR A 287 -10.12 -18.65 16.50
CA THR A 287 -11.11 -18.81 17.57
C THR A 287 -10.74 -19.90 18.59
N ASP A 288 -9.89 -20.84 18.21
CA ASP A 288 -9.33 -21.86 19.12
C ASP A 288 -8.15 -21.34 19.96
N GLY A 289 -7.77 -20.06 19.79
CA GLY A 289 -6.64 -19.44 20.51
C GLY A 289 -5.28 -19.67 19.84
N SER A 290 -5.20 -20.42 18.74
CA SER A 290 -3.95 -20.57 18.01
C SER A 290 -3.60 -19.29 17.24
N GLN A 291 -2.29 -19.04 17.05
CA GLN A 291 -1.79 -17.92 16.25
C GLN A 291 -0.87 -18.47 15.16
N LEU A 292 -1.13 -18.05 13.92
CA LEU A 292 -0.23 -18.30 12.79
C LEU A 292 0.51 -17.01 12.44
N ALA A 293 1.82 -17.12 12.23
CA ALA A 293 2.69 -16.02 11.91
C ALA A 293 3.51 -16.31 10.65
N GLN A 294 3.70 -15.30 9.81
CA GLN A 294 4.69 -15.39 8.75
C GLN A 294 5.98 -14.70 9.22
N LEU A 295 7.08 -15.43 9.08
CA LEU A 295 8.42 -14.98 9.46
C LEU A 295 9.33 -14.93 8.23
N GLY A 296 10.21 -13.93 8.20
CA GLY A 296 11.21 -13.77 7.14
C GLY A 296 12.18 -12.64 7.41
N GLN A 297 13.22 -12.54 6.59
CA GLN A 297 14.05 -11.33 6.55
C GLN A 297 13.21 -10.14 6.08
N PRO A 298 13.48 -8.91 6.56
CA PRO A 298 12.77 -7.71 6.13
C PRO A 298 13.19 -7.32 4.71
N ASP A 299 12.60 -7.97 3.71
CA ASP A 299 12.90 -7.82 2.29
C ASP A 299 11.65 -7.89 1.44
N MET A 300 11.36 -6.81 0.72
CA MET A 300 10.16 -6.70 -0.11
C MET A 300 10.11 -7.67 -1.29
N ARG A 301 11.22 -8.29 -1.67
CA ARG A 301 11.23 -9.32 -2.72
C ARG A 301 10.39 -10.54 -2.33
N VAL A 302 10.27 -10.84 -1.03
CA VAL A 302 9.48 -11.98 -0.54
C VAL A 302 7.97 -11.76 -0.78
N PRO A 303 7.33 -10.69 -0.29
CA PRO A 303 5.91 -10.46 -0.54
C PRO A 303 5.60 -10.20 -2.01
N ILE A 304 6.49 -9.52 -2.74
CA ILE A 304 6.34 -9.33 -4.20
C ILE A 304 6.35 -10.68 -4.92
N ALA A 305 7.32 -11.53 -4.62
CA ALA A 305 7.43 -12.86 -5.21
C ALA A 305 6.19 -13.72 -4.91
N TYR A 306 5.66 -13.62 -3.68
CA TYR A 306 4.44 -14.33 -3.30
C TYR A 306 3.21 -13.84 -4.08
N CYS A 307 3.00 -12.52 -4.20
CA CYS A 307 1.89 -11.97 -4.99
C CYS A 307 2.00 -12.35 -6.47
N LEU A 308 3.17 -12.20 -7.07
CA LEU A 308 3.36 -12.49 -8.48
C LEU A 308 3.30 -13.99 -8.78
N GLY A 309 3.76 -14.83 -7.86
CA GLY A 309 3.82 -16.29 -8.01
C GLY A 309 2.55 -17.03 -7.63
N TRP A 310 1.70 -16.44 -6.77
CA TRP A 310 0.58 -17.13 -6.13
C TRP A 310 -0.19 -18.07 -7.10
N PRO A 311 -0.57 -19.29 -6.69
CA PRO A 311 -0.36 -19.88 -5.36
C PRO A 311 1.04 -20.49 -5.15
N ASP A 312 1.91 -20.48 -6.18
CA ASP A 312 3.27 -21.02 -6.09
C ASP A 312 4.16 -20.07 -5.29
N ARG A 313 5.20 -20.64 -4.66
CA ARG A 313 6.28 -19.84 -4.08
C ARG A 313 7.43 -19.73 -5.08
N LEU A 314 7.74 -18.49 -5.47
CA LEU A 314 8.86 -18.21 -6.36
C LEU A 314 10.18 -18.26 -5.59
N GLN A 315 11.22 -18.69 -6.26
CA GLN A 315 12.58 -18.61 -5.72
C GLN A 315 13.02 -17.13 -5.65
N THR A 316 13.62 -16.77 -4.54
CA THR A 316 14.30 -15.49 -4.34
C THR A 316 15.72 -15.75 -3.84
N ASP A 317 16.60 -14.76 -3.99
CA ASP A 317 17.96 -14.77 -3.43
C ASP A 317 18.04 -14.13 -2.04
N VAL A 318 16.88 -13.95 -1.38
CA VAL A 318 16.81 -13.44 -0.02
C VAL A 318 17.42 -14.45 0.96
N PRO A 319 18.33 -14.05 1.84
CA PRO A 319 18.96 -14.92 2.83
C PRO A 319 17.92 -15.62 3.70
N ARG A 320 18.16 -16.90 3.99
CA ARG A 320 17.28 -17.66 4.88
C ARG A 320 17.39 -17.15 6.31
N LEU A 321 16.26 -17.16 7.01
CA LEU A 321 16.20 -16.84 8.42
C LEU A 321 16.82 -17.98 9.25
N ASP A 322 17.76 -17.63 10.14
CA ASP A 322 18.32 -18.54 11.15
C ASP A 322 17.79 -18.16 12.54
N LEU A 323 16.78 -18.90 13.00
CA LEU A 323 16.15 -18.64 14.30
C LEU A 323 17.09 -18.96 15.48
N ALA A 324 18.02 -19.89 15.31
CA ALA A 324 18.98 -20.23 16.35
C ALA A 324 20.00 -19.08 16.55
N ALA A 325 20.44 -18.46 15.46
CA ALA A 325 21.32 -17.29 15.51
C ALA A 325 20.61 -16.05 16.07
N LEU A 326 19.29 -15.87 15.81
CA LEU A 326 18.48 -14.79 16.39
C LEU A 326 18.29 -14.93 17.89
N GLY A 327 18.11 -16.13 18.40
CA GLY A 327 17.98 -16.45 19.81
C GLY A 327 16.66 -16.01 20.44
N SER A 328 16.26 -14.75 20.33
CA SER A 328 15.01 -14.23 20.94
C SER A 328 14.33 -13.19 20.05
N LEU A 329 13.03 -13.07 20.19
CA LEU A 329 12.17 -12.05 19.58
C LEU A 329 11.46 -11.29 20.68
N SER A 330 11.27 -9.98 20.50
CA SER A 330 10.67 -9.13 21.51
C SER A 330 9.37 -8.49 21.02
N PHE A 331 8.43 -8.29 21.94
CA PHE A 331 7.12 -7.72 21.65
C PHE A 331 6.73 -6.71 22.72
N ALA A 332 6.06 -5.63 22.29
CA ALA A 332 5.52 -4.62 23.17
C ALA A 332 4.19 -4.06 22.62
N ARG A 333 3.38 -3.46 23.48
CA ARG A 333 2.23 -2.68 23.05
C ARG A 333 2.70 -1.35 22.46
N PRO A 334 1.99 -0.78 21.45
CA PRO A 334 2.29 0.57 20.98
C PRO A 334 2.01 1.60 22.09
N ASP A 335 2.86 2.63 22.17
CA ASP A 335 2.65 3.79 23.03
C ASP A 335 1.87 4.87 22.28
N GLU A 336 0.54 4.77 22.31
CA GLU A 336 -0.36 5.70 21.60
C GLU A 336 -0.37 7.11 22.22
N GLN A 337 0.10 7.28 23.46
CA GLN A 337 0.22 8.61 24.09
C GLN A 337 1.43 9.37 23.53
N THR A 338 2.54 8.69 23.36
CA THR A 338 3.75 9.27 22.73
C THR A 338 3.59 9.41 21.21
N PHE A 339 2.88 8.49 20.55
CA PHE A 339 2.70 8.43 19.09
C PHE A 339 1.21 8.51 18.70
N PRO A 340 0.59 9.71 18.74
CA PRO A 340 -0.86 9.86 18.57
C PRO A 340 -1.37 9.60 17.15
N CYS A 341 -0.49 9.52 16.14
CA CYS A 341 -0.91 9.30 14.75
C CYS A 341 -1.63 7.96 14.55
N LEU A 342 -1.31 6.94 15.36
CA LEU A 342 -1.98 5.65 15.30
C LEU A 342 -3.47 5.76 15.69
N ASP A 343 -3.75 6.47 16.77
CA ASP A 343 -5.13 6.71 17.23
C ASP A 343 -5.90 7.64 16.28
N LEU A 344 -5.26 8.69 15.75
CA LEU A 344 -5.86 9.57 14.74
C LEU A 344 -6.31 8.79 13.50
N ALA A 345 -5.55 7.79 13.06
CA ALA A 345 -5.94 6.96 11.94
C ALA A 345 -7.14 6.06 12.24
N ARG A 346 -7.22 5.49 13.47
CA ARG A 346 -8.41 4.74 13.92
C ARG A 346 -9.65 5.63 13.94
N GLN A 347 -9.54 6.80 14.56
CA GLN A 347 -10.62 7.79 14.62
C GLN A 347 -11.10 8.21 13.23
N ALA A 348 -10.17 8.49 12.30
CA ALA A 348 -10.51 8.87 10.94
C ALA A 348 -11.30 7.75 10.22
N GLN A 349 -10.87 6.49 10.37
CA GLN A 349 -11.57 5.35 9.77
C GLN A 349 -12.95 5.10 10.41
N GLU A 350 -13.08 5.29 11.71
CA GLU A 350 -14.38 5.16 12.41
C GLU A 350 -15.35 6.27 12.04
N ALA A 351 -14.86 7.49 11.87
CA ALA A 351 -15.67 8.64 11.47
C ALA A 351 -16.17 8.51 10.03
N GLY A 352 -15.41 7.87 9.14
CA GLY A 352 -15.78 7.75 7.71
C GLY A 352 -15.89 9.11 7.03
N ARG A 353 -16.83 9.25 6.10
CA ARG A 353 -17.20 10.51 5.44
C ARG A 353 -16.01 11.28 4.86
N GLY A 354 -15.06 10.56 4.28
CA GLY A 354 -13.85 11.12 3.70
C GLY A 354 -12.75 11.45 4.71
N CYS A 355 -12.92 11.23 6.02
CA CYS A 355 -11.86 11.46 7.01
C CYS A 355 -10.55 10.71 6.71
N PRO A 356 -10.53 9.46 6.19
CA PRO A 356 -9.29 8.82 5.77
C PRO A 356 -8.56 9.55 4.64
N VAL A 357 -9.30 10.20 3.73
CA VAL A 357 -8.72 11.06 2.67
C VAL A 357 -8.06 12.28 3.28
N VAL A 358 -8.76 12.94 4.22
CA VAL A 358 -8.23 14.11 4.95
C VAL A 358 -6.99 13.74 5.76
N LEU A 359 -7.03 12.61 6.49
CA LEU A 359 -5.90 12.08 7.24
C LEU A 359 -4.66 11.92 6.35
N ASN A 360 -4.81 11.22 5.23
CA ASN A 360 -3.68 10.95 4.33
C ASN A 360 -3.13 12.22 3.69
N ALA A 361 -4.00 13.10 3.19
CA ALA A 361 -3.60 14.36 2.56
C ALA A 361 -2.88 15.28 3.56
N ALA A 362 -3.42 15.41 4.78
CA ALA A 362 -2.81 16.20 5.84
C ALA A 362 -1.46 15.63 6.28
N ASN A 363 -1.37 14.32 6.45
CA ASN A 363 -0.13 13.66 6.80
C ASN A 363 0.96 13.86 5.74
N GLU A 364 0.65 13.72 4.45
CA GLU A 364 1.67 13.92 3.40
C GLU A 364 2.21 15.35 3.39
N GLU A 365 1.36 16.37 3.56
CA GLU A 365 1.79 17.78 3.64
C GLU A 365 2.56 18.08 4.94
N ALA A 366 2.13 17.49 6.07
CA ALA A 366 2.81 17.65 7.35
C ALA A 366 4.19 16.99 7.34
N VAL A 367 4.30 15.77 6.78
CA VAL A 367 5.59 15.08 6.60
C VAL A 367 6.53 15.89 5.71
N ALA A 368 6.04 16.44 4.59
CA ALA A 368 6.85 17.31 3.74
C ALA A 368 7.33 18.56 4.49
N ALA A 369 6.46 19.20 5.26
CA ALA A 369 6.82 20.36 6.07
C ALA A 369 7.84 20.03 7.18
N PHE A 370 7.73 18.84 7.79
CA PHE A 370 8.72 18.37 8.77
C PHE A 370 10.08 18.13 8.11
N LEU A 371 10.12 17.46 6.97
CA LEU A 371 11.35 17.23 6.21
C LEU A 371 12.03 18.54 5.81
N ASP A 372 11.25 19.55 5.47
CA ASP A 372 11.70 20.92 5.18
C ASP A 372 11.99 21.74 6.47
N ARG A 373 11.90 21.14 7.66
CA ARG A 373 12.12 21.79 8.98
C ARG A 373 11.20 22.99 9.22
N ARG A 374 9.99 23.00 8.64
CA ARG A 374 8.97 24.05 8.83
C ARG A 374 8.09 23.79 10.06
N ILE A 375 7.97 22.55 10.48
CA ILE A 375 7.27 22.13 11.70
C ILE A 375 8.12 21.14 12.49
N GLY A 376 7.88 20.98 13.79
CA GLY A 376 8.50 19.97 14.65
C GLY A 376 7.86 18.59 14.48
N PHE A 377 8.44 17.59 15.13
CA PHE A 377 7.98 16.21 15.03
C PHE A 377 6.50 16.04 15.42
N TYR A 378 6.08 16.59 16.56
CA TYR A 378 4.67 16.57 16.98
C TYR A 378 3.77 17.44 16.12
N GLY A 379 4.31 18.47 15.46
CA GLY A 379 3.55 19.26 14.49
C GLY A 379 2.94 18.42 13.36
N ILE A 380 3.46 17.22 13.09
CA ILE A 380 2.83 16.28 12.14
C ILE A 380 1.45 15.84 12.66
N ALA A 381 1.40 15.35 13.89
CA ALA A 381 0.15 14.90 14.50
C ALA A 381 -0.83 16.07 14.73
N ASP A 382 -0.32 17.23 15.16
CA ASP A 382 -1.13 18.42 15.42
C ASP A 382 -1.82 18.91 14.13
N VAL A 383 -1.10 18.98 13.01
CA VAL A 383 -1.65 19.36 11.70
C VAL A 383 -2.70 18.36 11.22
N VAL A 384 -2.47 17.06 11.41
CA VAL A 384 -3.44 16.01 11.04
C VAL A 384 -4.69 16.14 11.88
N ALA A 385 -4.58 16.32 13.19
CA ALA A 385 -5.71 16.49 14.10
C ALA A 385 -6.54 17.73 13.72
N GLU A 386 -5.89 18.89 13.51
CA GLU A 386 -6.56 20.14 13.09
C GLU A 386 -7.29 19.96 11.75
N ALA A 387 -6.69 19.23 10.80
CA ALA A 387 -7.33 18.98 9.52
C ALA A 387 -8.58 18.09 9.66
N LEU A 388 -8.55 17.08 10.53
CA LEU A 388 -9.70 16.20 10.80
C LEU A 388 -10.82 16.96 11.54
N GLU A 389 -10.49 17.79 12.53
CA GLU A 389 -11.47 18.62 13.26
C GLU A 389 -12.15 19.64 12.34
N ALA A 390 -11.41 20.23 11.41
CA ALA A 390 -11.93 21.20 10.45
C ALA A 390 -12.76 20.57 9.32
N HIS A 391 -12.79 19.23 9.22
CA HIS A 391 -13.54 18.52 8.19
C HIS A 391 -15.02 18.43 8.55
N THR A 392 -15.89 18.97 7.69
CA THR A 392 -17.34 19.09 7.96
C THR A 392 -18.22 18.29 7.00
N GLN A 393 -17.64 17.50 6.10
CA GLN A 393 -18.40 16.71 5.15
C GLN A 393 -19.27 15.65 5.88
N THR A 394 -20.51 15.51 5.43
CA THR A 394 -21.50 14.62 6.07
C THR A 394 -21.74 13.32 5.31
N SER A 395 -21.24 13.21 4.09
CA SER A 395 -21.40 12.05 3.22
C SER A 395 -20.06 11.47 2.75
N GLU A 396 -20.03 10.19 2.45
CA GLU A 396 -18.87 9.57 1.80
C GLU A 396 -18.69 10.09 0.38
N PRO A 397 -17.45 10.34 -0.09
CA PRO A 397 -17.18 10.60 -1.50
C PRO A 397 -17.65 9.41 -2.36
N ALA A 398 -18.43 9.70 -3.40
CA ALA A 398 -19.08 8.69 -4.24
C ALA A 398 -18.25 8.31 -5.49
N SER A 399 -17.16 9.01 -5.76
CA SER A 399 -16.32 8.78 -6.94
C SER A 399 -14.84 9.06 -6.68
N VAL A 400 -13.98 8.52 -7.52
CA VAL A 400 -12.53 8.82 -7.50
C VAL A 400 -12.26 10.30 -7.69
N ASP A 401 -13.07 11.00 -8.51
CA ASP A 401 -12.91 12.43 -8.74
C ASP A 401 -13.24 13.24 -7.49
N GLU A 402 -14.29 12.90 -6.75
CA GLU A 402 -14.62 13.54 -5.47
C GLU A 402 -13.55 13.28 -4.41
N ILE A 403 -13.01 12.07 -4.33
CA ILE A 403 -11.90 11.73 -3.44
C ILE A 403 -10.68 12.60 -3.74
N LEU A 404 -10.29 12.71 -5.02
CA LEU A 404 -9.13 13.48 -5.42
C LEU A 404 -9.36 14.99 -5.26
N ALA A 405 -10.60 15.47 -5.42
CA ALA A 405 -10.96 16.86 -5.13
C ALA A 405 -10.82 17.15 -3.63
N LEU A 406 -11.32 16.27 -2.76
CA LEU A 406 -11.17 16.39 -1.31
C LEU A 406 -9.69 16.34 -0.87
N ASP A 407 -8.89 15.42 -1.46
CA ASP A 407 -7.44 15.35 -1.22
C ASP A 407 -6.76 16.70 -1.57
N GLN A 408 -7.05 17.27 -2.74
CA GLN A 408 -6.47 18.54 -3.18
C GLN A 408 -6.90 19.71 -2.31
N GLU A 409 -8.18 19.81 -1.95
CA GLU A 409 -8.71 20.84 -1.06
C GLU A 409 -8.04 20.76 0.32
N THR A 410 -7.92 19.55 0.88
CA THR A 410 -7.26 19.33 2.17
C THR A 410 -5.80 19.75 2.11
N ARG A 411 -5.05 19.37 1.07
CA ARG A 411 -3.66 19.77 0.87
C ARG A 411 -3.51 21.31 0.83
N ALA A 412 -4.37 21.99 0.08
CA ALA A 412 -4.33 23.43 -0.03
C ALA A 412 -4.57 24.11 1.33
N ARG A 413 -5.58 23.65 2.10
CA ARG A 413 -5.88 24.12 3.44
C ARG A 413 -4.73 23.89 4.41
N VAL A 414 -4.18 22.69 4.46
CA VAL A 414 -3.07 22.33 5.35
C VAL A 414 -1.82 23.14 5.07
N ARG A 415 -1.47 23.36 3.79
CA ARG A 415 -0.35 24.25 3.45
C ARG A 415 -0.55 25.67 3.98
N SER A 416 -1.77 26.20 3.86
CA SER A 416 -2.11 27.54 4.41
C SER A 416 -1.96 27.59 5.92
N VAL A 417 -2.38 26.54 6.63
CA VAL A 417 -2.23 26.43 8.11
C VAL A 417 -0.74 26.41 8.49
N ILE A 418 0.07 25.56 7.85
CA ILE A 418 1.51 25.47 8.12
C ILE A 418 2.21 26.81 7.88
N ASP A 419 1.88 27.52 6.80
CA ASP A 419 2.48 28.82 6.48
C ASP A 419 2.05 29.91 7.48
N ALA A 420 0.82 29.86 7.99
CA ALA A 420 0.34 30.80 9.01
C ALA A 420 1.02 30.58 10.37
N HIS A 421 1.32 29.34 10.76
CA HIS A 421 2.08 29.01 11.97
C HIS A 421 3.52 29.58 11.91
N ARG A 422 4.18 29.46 10.75
CA ARG A 422 5.54 30.00 10.55
C ARG A 422 5.64 31.52 10.70
N ASN A 423 4.58 32.25 10.33
CA ASN A 423 4.56 33.71 10.41
C ASN A 423 4.29 34.24 11.82
N ARG A 424 3.99 33.36 12.80
CA ARG A 424 3.74 33.69 14.21
C ARG A 424 4.91 33.36 15.14
N THR A 425 5.88 32.60 14.66
CA THR A 425 7.17 32.28 15.34
C THR A 425 8.31 33.11 14.77
#